data_64bc3dff9fc8e26a0dc06ad1e254fc33
#
_entry.id   64bc3dff9fc8e26a0dc06ad1e254fc33
#
_cell.length_a   1.000
_cell.length_b   1.000
_cell.length_c   1.000
_cell.angle_alpha   90.00
_cell.angle_beta   90.00
_cell.angle_gamma   90.00
#
_symmetry.space_group_name_H-M   'P 1'
#
loop_
_entity.id
_entity.type
_entity.pdbx_description
1 polymer ?
#
loop_
_entity_poly.entity_id
_entity_poly.type
_entity_poly.pdbx_seq_one_letter_code
_entity_poly.pdbx_strand_id
1 'polypeptide(L)'
;MSFLASPRFLIGLAADQLLPHQCLLCGKFCVDRGVCAACWAGARPISAPLCDRCGRPLPHALPDQLCGQCWRTPPPLAAIRAGFVYNAFSRALILRFKHADGLYLTPVLGQFLARHFAALHQPGNLVVPIPLHRHRYLARRYNQSAELARWLAPVDEFAPAILLRQHHNKSQAGLNRAQRQKNVAGVFTVAPKSRPTLSGRPVILIDDVMTTGATLTAATNCLLAAGSGPVYGLVLARVL
;
A
#
# COMPACT_ATOMS: atom_id res chain seq x y z
N MET A 1 -33.41 -19.11 24.00
CA MET A 1 -32.38 -18.08 24.22
C MET A 1 -32.50 -17.05 23.10
N SER A 2 -33.21 -15.94 23.40
CA SER A 2 -33.51 -14.91 22.39
C SER A 2 -32.28 -14.01 22.16
N PHE A 3 -31.68 -14.08 20.98
CA PHE A 3 -30.67 -13.11 20.54
C PHE A 3 -31.40 -11.79 20.20
N LEU A 4 -31.48 -10.89 21.15
CA LEU A 4 -31.85 -9.51 20.91
C LEU A 4 -30.72 -8.84 20.10
N ALA A 5 -30.94 -8.66 18.81
CA ALA A 5 -30.06 -7.87 17.94
C ALA A 5 -29.89 -6.48 18.56
N SER A 6 -28.69 -5.99 18.72
CA SER A 6 -28.42 -4.67 19.31
C SER A 6 -29.09 -3.57 18.45
N PRO A 7 -29.60 -2.48 19.08
CA PRO A 7 -30.27 -1.39 18.34
C PRO A 7 -29.41 -0.81 17.21
N ARG A 8 -28.10 -0.84 17.36
CA ARG A 8 -27.16 -0.42 16.31
C ARG A 8 -27.19 -1.31 15.05
N PHE A 9 -27.48 -2.59 15.21
CA PHE A 9 -27.60 -3.55 14.11
C PHE A 9 -28.89 -3.31 13.32
N LEU A 10 -29.99 -3.03 14.02
CA LEU A 10 -31.30 -2.72 13.39
C LEU A 10 -31.28 -1.38 12.66
N ILE A 11 -30.62 -0.36 13.21
CA ILE A 11 -30.44 0.95 12.57
C ILE A 11 -29.58 0.81 11.31
N GLY A 12 -28.54 -0.04 11.33
CA GLY A 12 -27.71 -0.35 10.16
C GLY A 12 -28.51 -0.99 9.03
N LEU A 13 -29.34 -1.98 9.32
CA LEU A 13 -30.22 -2.65 8.35
C LEU A 13 -31.26 -1.70 7.73
N ALA A 14 -31.87 -0.83 8.52
CA ALA A 14 -32.82 0.16 8.03
C ALA A 14 -32.13 1.22 7.15
N ALA A 15 -30.95 1.68 7.53
CA ALA A 15 -30.17 2.62 6.73
C ALA A 15 -29.70 2.02 5.39
N ASP A 16 -29.30 0.74 5.37
CA ASP A 16 -28.89 0.03 4.15
C ASP A 16 -30.07 -0.22 3.18
N GLN A 17 -31.29 -0.33 3.69
CA GLN A 17 -32.50 -0.40 2.85
C GLN A 17 -32.92 0.96 2.26
N LEU A 18 -32.69 2.05 2.98
CA LEU A 18 -33.01 3.41 2.53
C LEU A 18 -31.96 4.02 1.63
N LEU A 19 -30.69 3.59 1.77
CA LEU A 19 -29.54 4.06 0.99
C LEU A 19 -28.81 2.87 0.40
N PRO A 20 -29.28 2.31 -0.72
CA PRO A 20 -28.66 1.15 -1.32
C PRO A 20 -27.21 1.44 -1.71
N HIS A 21 -26.35 0.46 -1.45
CA HIS A 21 -24.92 0.61 -1.73
C HIS A 21 -24.67 0.81 -3.21
N GLN A 22 -23.73 1.69 -3.52
CA GLN A 22 -23.29 1.94 -4.89
C GLN A 22 -21.89 1.35 -5.08
N CYS A 23 -21.72 0.74 -6.25
CA CYS A 23 -20.41 0.23 -6.67
C CYS A 23 -19.37 1.35 -6.69
N LEU A 24 -18.26 1.12 -6.02
CA LEU A 24 -17.12 2.07 -5.94
C LEU A 24 -16.50 2.41 -7.30
N LEU A 25 -16.80 1.65 -8.37
CA LEU A 25 -16.24 1.90 -9.70
C LEU A 25 -17.29 2.42 -10.72
N CYS A 26 -18.46 1.83 -10.81
CA CYS A 26 -19.43 2.22 -11.83
C CYS A 26 -20.61 3.02 -11.30
N GLY A 27 -20.76 3.17 -9.97
CA GLY A 27 -21.88 3.87 -9.35
C GLY A 27 -23.22 3.13 -9.39
N LYS A 28 -23.30 1.96 -10.04
CA LYS A 28 -24.54 1.15 -10.05
C LYS A 28 -24.80 0.57 -8.66
N PHE A 29 -26.06 0.37 -8.34
CA PHE A 29 -26.46 -0.27 -7.10
C PHE A 29 -25.88 -1.68 -6.98
N CYS A 30 -25.44 -2.06 -5.81
CA CYS A 30 -24.93 -3.39 -5.47
C CYS A 30 -25.40 -3.80 -4.06
N VAL A 31 -25.45 -5.10 -3.83
CA VAL A 31 -25.92 -5.67 -2.56
C VAL A 31 -24.96 -5.34 -1.42
N ASP A 32 -23.66 -5.46 -1.69
CA ASP A 32 -22.61 -5.26 -0.68
C ASP A 32 -21.86 -3.95 -0.88
N ARG A 33 -21.31 -3.42 0.21
CA ARG A 33 -20.38 -2.28 0.15
C ARG A 33 -19.10 -2.69 -0.57
N GLY A 34 -18.80 -2.04 -1.69
CA GLY A 34 -17.56 -2.32 -2.41
C GLY A 34 -17.68 -2.20 -3.91
N VAL A 35 -17.27 -3.24 -4.61
CA VAL A 35 -17.25 -3.29 -6.07
C VAL A 35 -18.21 -4.36 -6.54
N CYS A 36 -19.14 -4.02 -7.47
CA CYS A 36 -20.09 -4.98 -8.02
C CYS A 36 -19.39 -6.09 -8.83
N ALA A 37 -20.08 -7.24 -9.00
CA ALA A 37 -19.54 -8.40 -9.69
C ALA A 37 -19.04 -8.08 -11.11
N ALA A 38 -19.77 -7.26 -11.87
CA ALA A 38 -19.36 -6.86 -13.22
C ALA A 38 -18.04 -6.07 -13.25
N CYS A 39 -17.83 -5.17 -12.29
CA CYS A 39 -16.56 -4.46 -12.18
C CYS A 39 -15.45 -5.37 -11.63
N TRP A 40 -15.80 -6.25 -10.67
CA TRP A 40 -14.86 -7.20 -10.08
C TRP A 40 -14.30 -8.20 -11.10
N ALA A 41 -15.05 -8.55 -12.15
CA ALA A 41 -14.58 -9.40 -13.25
C ALA A 41 -13.31 -8.87 -13.92
N GLY A 42 -13.06 -7.55 -13.87
CA GLY A 42 -11.82 -6.93 -14.34
C GLY A 42 -10.67 -6.95 -13.32
N ALA A 43 -10.91 -7.39 -12.08
CA ALA A 43 -9.87 -7.46 -11.06
C ALA A 43 -8.85 -8.55 -11.38
N ARG A 44 -7.60 -8.28 -11.05
CA ARG A 44 -6.51 -9.27 -11.12
C ARG A 44 -5.79 -9.31 -9.77
N PRO A 45 -6.39 -9.97 -8.76
CA PRO A 45 -5.76 -10.13 -7.46
C PRO A 45 -4.45 -10.92 -7.58
N ILE A 46 -3.48 -10.56 -6.78
CA ILE A 46 -2.22 -11.30 -6.69
C ILE A 46 -2.35 -12.36 -5.61
N SER A 47 -2.06 -13.62 -5.96
CA SER A 47 -2.09 -14.78 -5.07
C SER A 47 -0.92 -15.71 -5.36
N ALA A 48 -0.62 -16.61 -4.42
CA ALA A 48 0.40 -17.64 -4.58
C ALA A 48 0.16 -18.50 -5.84
N PRO A 49 1.26 -19.04 -6.45
CA PRO A 49 2.64 -18.92 -5.99
C PRO A 49 3.27 -17.56 -6.32
N LEU A 50 4.07 -17.01 -5.39
CA LEU A 50 4.67 -15.69 -5.50
C LEU A 50 6.19 -15.77 -5.31
N CYS A 51 6.92 -14.85 -5.94
CA CYS A 51 8.31 -14.61 -5.57
C CYS A 51 8.39 -14.07 -4.14
N ASP A 52 9.14 -14.74 -3.25
CA ASP A 52 9.25 -14.38 -1.84
C ASP A 52 9.82 -12.97 -1.63
N ARG A 53 10.74 -12.56 -2.49
CA ARG A 53 11.35 -11.23 -2.43
C ARG A 53 10.44 -10.14 -2.98
N CYS A 54 10.06 -10.21 -4.23
CA CYS A 54 9.36 -9.09 -4.87
C CYS A 54 7.84 -9.25 -4.97
N GLY A 55 7.26 -10.41 -4.59
CA GLY A 55 5.83 -10.67 -4.66
C GLY A 55 5.26 -10.73 -6.08
N ARG A 56 6.11 -10.94 -7.12
CA ARG A 56 5.63 -11.19 -8.49
C ARG A 56 4.97 -12.57 -8.54
N PRO A 57 3.79 -12.72 -9.18
CA PRO A 57 3.24 -14.03 -9.46
C PRO A 57 4.24 -14.91 -10.23
N LEU A 58 4.35 -16.15 -9.81
CA LEU A 58 5.13 -17.18 -10.49
C LEU A 58 4.18 -18.09 -11.28
N PRO A 59 4.60 -18.65 -12.42
CA PRO A 59 3.75 -19.56 -13.21
C PRO A 59 3.46 -20.86 -12.47
N HIS A 60 4.37 -21.29 -11.60
CA HIS A 60 4.26 -22.46 -10.73
C HIS A 60 5.14 -22.25 -9.49
N ALA A 61 4.97 -23.10 -8.48
CA ALA A 61 5.86 -23.10 -7.32
C ALA A 61 7.28 -23.48 -7.73
N LEU A 62 8.26 -22.71 -7.26
CA LEU A 62 9.68 -22.95 -7.49
C LEU A 62 10.34 -23.37 -6.17
N PRO A 63 11.42 -24.19 -6.20
CA PRO A 63 12.12 -24.60 -4.96
C PRO A 63 12.53 -23.43 -4.09
N ASP A 64 13.12 -22.38 -4.68
CA ASP A 64 13.59 -21.18 -3.95
C ASP A 64 12.55 -20.05 -3.92
N GLN A 65 11.35 -20.25 -4.48
CA GLN A 65 10.29 -19.25 -4.59
C GLN A 65 10.79 -17.86 -5.06
N LEU A 66 11.82 -17.83 -5.94
CA LEU A 66 12.41 -16.61 -6.48
C LEU A 66 12.17 -16.49 -7.98
N CYS A 67 11.79 -15.31 -8.44
CA CYS A 67 11.78 -15.02 -9.88
C CYS A 67 13.21 -14.77 -10.39
N GLY A 68 13.45 -14.99 -11.69
CA GLY A 68 14.77 -14.84 -12.30
C GLY A 68 15.42 -13.46 -12.09
N GLN A 69 14.64 -12.39 -11.92
CA GLN A 69 15.20 -11.07 -11.60
C GLN A 69 15.72 -11.02 -10.16
N CYS A 70 14.95 -11.51 -9.18
CA CYS A 70 15.37 -11.50 -7.77
C CYS A 70 16.48 -12.49 -7.48
N TRP A 71 16.55 -13.57 -8.25
CA TRP A 71 17.68 -14.49 -8.17
C TRP A 71 19.00 -13.82 -8.58
N ARG A 72 18.99 -13.01 -9.67
CA ARG A 72 20.20 -12.27 -10.14
C ARG A 72 20.49 -11.00 -9.35
N THR A 73 19.44 -10.25 -9.01
CA THR A 73 19.58 -8.93 -8.38
C THR A 73 18.45 -8.74 -7.39
N PRO A 74 18.61 -9.23 -6.15
CA PRO A 74 17.59 -9.11 -5.11
C PRO A 74 17.41 -7.62 -4.72
N PRO A 75 16.16 -7.18 -4.49
CA PRO A 75 15.90 -5.85 -3.94
C PRO A 75 16.40 -5.76 -2.49
N PRO A 76 16.67 -4.55 -1.96
CA PRO A 76 17.09 -4.37 -0.56
C PRO A 76 15.96 -4.69 0.44
N LEU A 77 14.70 -4.74 0.01
CA LEU A 77 13.58 -5.15 0.84
C LEU A 77 13.64 -6.65 1.15
N ALA A 78 13.27 -7.01 2.37
CA ALA A 78 13.17 -8.42 2.80
C ALA A 78 12.07 -9.15 2.02
N ALA A 79 10.90 -8.53 1.88
CA ALA A 79 9.84 -9.00 1.01
C ALA A 79 8.95 -7.85 0.54
N ILE A 80 8.25 -8.05 -0.60
CA ILE A 80 7.23 -7.12 -1.11
C ILE A 80 5.96 -7.93 -1.37
N ARG A 81 4.80 -7.36 -1.01
CA ARG A 81 3.48 -7.91 -1.35
C ARG A 81 2.63 -6.84 -2.02
N ALA A 82 1.72 -7.28 -2.87
CA ALA A 82 0.80 -6.38 -3.58
C ALA A 82 -0.59 -7.02 -3.66
N GLY A 83 -1.63 -6.21 -3.53
CA GLY A 83 -3.02 -6.67 -3.62
C GLY A 83 -3.42 -7.07 -5.04
N PHE A 84 -3.05 -6.26 -6.02
CA PHE A 84 -3.48 -6.42 -7.41
C PHE A 84 -2.34 -6.25 -8.41
N VAL A 85 -2.51 -6.87 -9.59
CA VAL A 85 -1.80 -6.47 -10.81
C VAL A 85 -2.35 -5.10 -11.24
N TYR A 86 -1.47 -4.17 -11.61
CA TYR A 86 -1.87 -2.86 -12.12
C TYR A 86 -2.49 -3.00 -13.51
N ASN A 87 -3.79 -2.78 -13.61
CA ASN A 87 -4.60 -2.83 -14.83
C ASN A 87 -5.69 -1.76 -14.81
N ALA A 88 -6.65 -1.78 -15.73
CA ALA A 88 -7.75 -0.82 -15.78
C ALA A 88 -8.57 -0.77 -14.47
N PHE A 89 -8.85 -1.93 -13.86
CA PHE A 89 -9.60 -2.04 -12.61
C PHE A 89 -8.87 -1.36 -11.44
N SER A 90 -7.64 -1.80 -11.13
CA SER A 90 -6.87 -1.26 -10.02
C SER A 90 -6.51 0.21 -10.24
N ARG A 91 -6.24 0.62 -11.51
CA ARG A 91 -6.02 2.03 -11.87
C ARG A 91 -7.22 2.90 -11.53
N ALA A 92 -8.44 2.44 -11.87
CA ALA A 92 -9.66 3.20 -11.58
C ALA A 92 -9.89 3.39 -10.07
N LEU A 93 -9.70 2.33 -9.26
CA LEU A 93 -9.76 2.42 -7.79
C LEU A 93 -8.72 3.41 -7.24
N ILE A 94 -7.46 3.28 -7.69
CA ILE A 94 -6.36 4.12 -7.21
C ILE A 94 -6.57 5.58 -7.61
N LEU A 95 -7.06 5.86 -8.80
CA LEU A 95 -7.36 7.23 -9.21
C LEU A 95 -8.45 7.86 -8.35
N ARG A 96 -9.55 7.13 -8.08
CA ARG A 96 -10.60 7.60 -7.15
C ARG A 96 -10.03 7.83 -5.74
N PHE A 97 -9.23 6.91 -5.24
CA PHE A 97 -8.58 7.04 -3.94
C PHE A 97 -7.59 8.22 -3.88
N LYS A 98 -7.12 8.75 -5.02
CA LYS A 98 -6.25 9.93 -5.10
C LYS A 98 -7.01 11.27 -5.13
N HIS A 99 -8.32 11.27 -5.28
CA HIS A 99 -9.14 12.48 -5.20
C HIS A 99 -9.50 12.83 -3.76
N ALA A 100 -9.78 14.12 -3.50
CA ALA A 100 -9.95 14.66 -2.15
C ALA A 100 -11.10 14.02 -1.35
N ASP A 101 -12.09 13.45 -2.03
CA ASP A 101 -13.25 12.75 -1.47
C ASP A 101 -13.08 11.21 -1.41
N GLY A 102 -11.90 10.67 -1.78
CA GLY A 102 -11.68 9.23 -1.89
C GLY A 102 -11.46 8.47 -0.58
N LEU A 103 -11.46 9.13 0.58
CA LEU A 103 -11.20 8.49 1.89
C LEU A 103 -12.18 7.35 2.23
N TYR A 104 -13.42 7.42 1.74
CA TYR A 104 -14.42 6.36 1.94
C TYR A 104 -14.00 5.00 1.34
N LEU A 105 -13.01 4.99 0.43
CA LEU A 105 -12.44 3.77 -0.14
C LEU A 105 -11.48 3.06 0.82
N THR A 106 -10.96 3.73 1.84
CA THR A 106 -9.93 3.18 2.74
C THR A 106 -10.31 1.83 3.34
N PRO A 107 -11.52 1.61 3.91
CA PRO A 107 -11.87 0.31 4.49
C PRO A 107 -11.87 -0.82 3.45
N VAL A 108 -12.41 -0.58 2.26
CA VAL A 108 -12.48 -1.59 1.20
C VAL A 108 -11.10 -1.92 0.66
N LEU A 109 -10.27 -0.91 0.40
CA LEU A 109 -8.89 -1.10 -0.06
C LEU A 109 -8.02 -1.76 1.01
N GLY A 110 -8.24 -1.40 2.28
CA GLY A 110 -7.58 -2.03 3.42
C GLY A 110 -7.93 -3.51 3.53
N GLN A 111 -9.20 -3.89 3.36
CA GLN A 111 -9.63 -5.29 3.35
C GLN A 111 -8.95 -6.10 2.24
N PHE A 112 -8.79 -5.53 1.05
CA PHE A 112 -8.04 -6.20 -0.04
C PHE A 112 -6.57 -6.43 0.31
N LEU A 113 -5.98 -5.57 1.13
CA LEU A 113 -4.59 -5.68 1.56
C LEU A 113 -4.41 -6.50 2.84
N ALA A 114 -5.44 -6.71 3.64
CA ALA A 114 -5.33 -7.29 4.99
C ALA A 114 -4.59 -8.63 5.02
N ARG A 115 -4.89 -9.56 4.08
CA ARG A 115 -4.19 -10.85 4.00
C ARG A 115 -2.70 -10.71 3.67
N HIS A 116 -2.37 -9.75 2.80
CA HIS A 116 -0.99 -9.48 2.39
C HIS A 116 -0.21 -8.77 3.50
N PHE A 117 -0.91 -7.91 4.26
CA PHE A 117 -0.37 -7.28 5.45
C PHE A 117 -0.06 -8.34 6.52
N ALA A 118 -1.01 -9.22 6.84
CA ALA A 118 -0.83 -10.29 7.81
C ALA A 118 0.35 -11.23 7.47
N ALA A 119 0.63 -11.45 6.17
CA ALA A 119 1.77 -12.25 5.73
C ALA A 119 3.14 -11.56 5.94
N LEU A 120 3.18 -10.25 6.18
CA LEU A 120 4.40 -9.46 6.43
C LEU A 120 4.53 -9.03 7.89
N HIS A 121 3.40 -8.89 8.56
CA HIS A 121 3.31 -8.28 9.89
C HIS A 121 3.72 -9.26 10.99
N GLN A 122 4.53 -8.76 11.90
CA GLN A 122 4.83 -9.35 13.20
C GLN A 122 4.64 -8.27 14.27
N PRO A 123 4.16 -8.62 15.48
CA PRO A 123 4.04 -7.66 16.57
C PRO A 123 5.35 -6.88 16.79
N GLY A 124 5.22 -5.57 16.91
CA GLY A 124 6.37 -4.67 17.08
C GLY A 124 6.98 -4.12 15.78
N ASN A 125 6.48 -4.53 14.61
CA ASN A 125 6.87 -3.86 13.35
C ASN A 125 6.39 -2.41 13.36
N LEU A 126 7.17 -1.53 12.71
CA LEU A 126 6.72 -0.16 12.44
C LEU A 126 6.03 -0.11 11.07
N VAL A 127 4.83 0.42 11.01
CA VAL A 127 4.09 0.62 9.76
C VAL A 127 4.25 2.05 9.30
N VAL A 128 5.03 2.23 8.24
CA VAL A 128 5.49 3.54 7.77
C VAL A 128 4.94 3.81 6.37
N PRO A 129 4.09 4.83 6.19
CA PRO A 129 3.62 5.21 4.87
C PRO A 129 4.71 5.94 4.08
N ILE A 130 4.75 5.71 2.76
CA ILE A 130 5.57 6.54 1.86
C ILE A 130 5.03 7.97 1.87
N PRO A 131 5.87 8.98 2.20
CA PRO A 131 5.43 10.37 2.27
C PRO A 131 5.23 10.96 0.87
N LEU A 132 4.14 11.71 0.72
CA LEU A 132 3.87 12.48 -0.49
C LEU A 132 4.76 13.73 -0.57
N HIS A 133 5.01 14.18 -1.78
CA HIS A 133 5.54 15.53 -2.00
C HIS A 133 4.51 16.58 -1.56
N ARG A 134 4.96 17.69 -0.92
CA ARG A 134 4.06 18.72 -0.37
C ARG A 134 3.00 19.23 -1.35
N HIS A 135 3.37 19.48 -2.62
CA HIS A 135 2.40 19.92 -3.63
C HIS A 135 1.30 18.88 -3.89
N ARG A 136 1.66 17.58 -3.88
CA ARG A 136 0.67 16.51 -4.01
C ARG A 136 -0.19 16.38 -2.76
N TYR A 137 0.39 16.61 -1.58
CA TYR A 137 -0.37 16.63 -0.33
C TYR A 137 -1.40 17.76 -0.31
N LEU A 138 -1.01 18.98 -0.70
CA LEU A 138 -1.93 20.12 -0.80
C LEU A 138 -3.04 19.88 -1.82
N ALA A 139 -2.72 19.32 -2.99
CA ALA A 139 -3.70 19.01 -4.03
C ALA A 139 -4.67 17.88 -3.64
N ARG A 140 -4.20 16.89 -2.88
CA ARG A 140 -4.99 15.70 -2.49
C ARG A 140 -5.63 15.82 -1.12
N ARG A 141 -5.17 16.75 -0.27
CA ARG A 141 -5.59 16.98 1.13
C ARG A 141 -5.24 15.84 2.10
N TYR A 142 -4.77 14.69 1.63
CA TYR A 142 -4.34 13.56 2.45
C TYR A 142 -3.30 12.69 1.74
N ASN A 143 -2.63 11.84 2.51
CA ASN A 143 -1.69 10.84 1.99
C ASN A 143 -2.36 9.46 1.97
N GLN A 144 -2.62 8.94 0.78
CA GLN A 144 -3.26 7.64 0.55
C GLN A 144 -2.54 6.49 1.27
N SER A 145 -1.22 6.49 1.19
CA SER A 145 -0.38 5.48 1.85
C SER A 145 -0.52 5.57 3.38
N ALA A 146 -0.70 6.80 3.93
CA ALA A 146 -0.91 6.98 5.36
C ALA A 146 -2.29 6.50 5.82
N GLU A 147 -3.34 6.72 5.02
CA GLU A 147 -4.67 6.23 5.35
C GLU A 147 -4.75 4.70 5.31
N LEU A 148 -4.13 4.06 4.32
CA LEU A 148 -4.01 2.59 4.28
C LEU A 148 -3.18 2.06 5.45
N ALA A 149 -2.05 2.70 5.75
CA ALA A 149 -1.20 2.31 6.87
C ALA A 149 -1.94 2.42 8.21
N ARG A 150 -2.68 3.51 8.44
CA ARG A 150 -3.49 3.71 9.64
C ARG A 150 -4.60 2.67 9.79
N TRP A 151 -5.22 2.27 8.68
CA TRP A 151 -6.28 1.26 8.69
C TRP A 151 -5.75 -0.15 8.97
N LEU A 152 -4.55 -0.47 8.46
CA LEU A 152 -3.95 -1.81 8.58
C LEU A 152 -3.23 -2.02 9.92
N ALA A 153 -2.60 -0.99 10.45
CA ALA A 153 -1.68 -1.10 11.57
C ALA A 153 -2.37 -1.00 12.93
N PRO A 154 -1.90 -1.73 13.95
CA PRO A 154 -2.16 -1.38 15.34
C PRO A 154 -1.74 0.08 15.62
N VAL A 155 -2.44 0.74 16.57
CA VAL A 155 -2.26 2.18 16.84
C VAL A 155 -0.82 2.53 17.25
N ASP A 156 -0.19 1.69 18.04
CA ASP A 156 1.17 1.84 18.57
C ASP A 156 2.27 1.50 17.55
N GLU A 157 1.92 0.86 16.44
CA GLU A 157 2.82 0.50 15.35
C GLU A 157 2.76 1.50 14.18
N PHE A 158 1.69 2.32 14.10
CA PHE A 158 1.54 3.33 13.05
C PHE A 158 2.51 4.49 13.24
N ALA A 159 3.48 4.63 12.34
CA ALA A 159 4.59 5.56 12.48
C ALA A 159 4.76 6.51 11.27
N PRO A 160 3.80 7.42 11.00
CA PRO A 160 3.76 8.25 9.79
C PRO A 160 4.87 9.31 9.72
N ALA A 161 5.47 9.66 10.86
CA ALA A 161 6.45 10.74 10.95
C ALA A 161 7.91 10.26 10.85
N ILE A 162 8.17 8.96 10.69
CA ILE A 162 9.54 8.43 10.62
C ILE A 162 10.22 8.87 9.33
N LEU A 163 9.56 8.64 8.19
CA LEU A 163 10.11 8.92 6.88
C LEU A 163 9.62 10.27 6.36
N LEU A 164 10.54 11.14 6.00
CA LEU A 164 10.26 12.46 5.45
C LEU A 164 10.72 12.51 4.00
N ARG A 165 9.98 13.24 3.16
CA ARG A 165 10.37 13.49 1.78
C ARG A 165 11.05 14.85 1.68
N GLN A 166 12.30 14.85 1.24
CA GLN A 166 13.04 16.09 0.98
C GLN A 166 12.58 16.75 -0.33
N HIS A 167 12.70 18.07 -0.39
CA HIS A 167 12.41 18.82 -1.60
C HIS A 167 13.62 18.78 -2.54
N HIS A 168 13.48 18.08 -3.67
CA HIS A 168 14.37 18.29 -4.79
C HIS A 168 13.68 19.14 -5.87
N ASN A 169 14.25 20.30 -6.15
CA ASN A 169 13.74 21.30 -7.11
C ASN A 169 13.96 20.93 -8.58
N LYS A 170 14.15 19.66 -8.95
CA LYS A 170 14.34 19.29 -10.35
C LYS A 170 13.11 18.59 -10.93
N SER A 171 12.56 19.22 -12.00
CA SER A 171 11.54 18.66 -12.85
C SER A 171 11.94 17.26 -13.35
N GLN A 172 11.03 16.27 -13.22
CA GLN A 172 11.25 14.87 -13.65
C GLN A 172 10.79 14.62 -15.10
N ALA A 173 10.46 15.65 -15.86
CA ALA A 173 10.10 15.52 -17.26
C ALA A 173 11.35 15.15 -18.08
N GLY A 174 11.31 14.03 -18.82
CA GLY A 174 12.36 13.63 -19.77
C GLY A 174 13.43 12.68 -19.27
N LEU A 175 13.37 12.16 -18.02
CA LEU A 175 14.41 11.27 -17.48
C LEU A 175 14.23 9.81 -17.90
N ASN A 176 15.35 9.16 -18.30
CA ASN A 176 15.41 7.72 -18.57
C ASN A 176 15.42 6.89 -17.27
N ARG A 177 15.33 5.54 -17.39
CA ARG A 177 15.24 4.60 -16.26
C ARG A 177 16.42 4.72 -15.27
N ALA A 178 17.65 4.87 -15.78
CA ALA A 178 18.87 5.00 -14.96
C ALA A 178 18.93 6.36 -14.25
N GLN A 179 18.48 7.43 -14.91
CA GLN A 179 18.36 8.76 -14.31
C GLN A 179 17.28 8.83 -13.24
N ARG A 180 16.16 8.09 -13.40
CA ARG A 180 15.14 7.95 -12.36
C ARG A 180 15.67 7.25 -11.11
N GLN A 181 16.53 6.24 -11.26
CA GLN A 181 17.18 5.59 -10.12
C GLN A 181 18.15 6.52 -9.39
N LYS A 182 18.97 7.30 -10.11
CA LYS A 182 19.88 8.28 -9.51
C LYS A 182 19.13 9.45 -8.84
N ASN A 183 18.02 9.89 -9.39
CA ASN A 183 17.22 11.01 -8.83
C ASN A 183 16.40 10.61 -7.59
N VAL A 184 16.30 9.32 -7.26
CA VAL A 184 15.61 8.85 -6.05
C VAL A 184 16.58 8.73 -4.87
N ALA A 185 17.92 8.72 -5.10
CA ALA A 185 18.91 8.82 -4.05
C ALA A 185 18.80 10.20 -3.36
N GLY A 186 18.56 10.20 -2.03
CA GLY A 186 18.43 11.43 -1.25
C GLY A 186 17.02 12.07 -1.23
N VAL A 187 16.00 11.43 -1.87
CA VAL A 187 14.60 11.94 -1.80
C VAL A 187 14.00 11.78 -0.42
N PHE A 188 14.45 10.80 0.35
CA PHE A 188 13.95 10.50 1.70
C PHE A 188 15.00 10.76 2.76
N THR A 189 14.53 11.13 3.95
CA THR A 189 15.34 11.21 5.17
C THR A 189 14.52 10.70 6.35
N VAL A 190 15.20 10.15 7.36
CA VAL A 190 14.56 9.77 8.62
C VAL A 190 14.57 10.99 9.55
N ALA A 191 13.43 11.31 10.15
CA ALA A 191 13.33 12.38 11.12
C ALA A 191 14.29 12.11 12.30
N PRO A 192 15.18 13.04 12.68
CA PRO A 192 16.18 12.79 13.72
C PRO A 192 15.59 12.28 15.05
N LYS A 193 14.45 12.83 15.46
CA LYS A 193 13.71 12.42 16.66
C LYS A 193 13.14 10.99 16.60
N SER A 194 13.00 10.42 15.41
CA SER A 194 12.43 9.09 15.20
C SER A 194 13.49 7.97 15.14
N ARG A 195 14.78 8.34 15.14
CA ARG A 195 15.88 7.34 15.10
C ARG A 195 15.86 6.35 16.28
N PRO A 196 15.63 6.77 17.54
CA PRO A 196 15.56 5.84 18.67
C PRO A 196 14.41 4.83 18.52
N THR A 197 13.24 5.28 18.04
CA THR A 197 12.09 4.41 17.79
C THR A 197 12.34 3.40 16.67
N LEU A 198 13.18 3.77 15.68
CA LEU A 198 13.50 2.96 14.51
C LEU A 198 14.55 1.87 14.81
N SER A 199 15.40 2.07 15.81
CA SER A 199 16.59 1.26 16.07
C SER A 199 16.30 -0.24 16.13
N GLY A 200 16.84 -1.00 15.17
CA GLY A 200 16.69 -2.44 15.04
C GLY A 200 15.28 -2.95 14.71
N ARG A 201 14.25 -2.08 14.72
CA ARG A 201 12.85 -2.51 14.50
C ARG A 201 12.59 -2.78 13.03
N PRO A 202 11.88 -3.88 12.69
CA PRO A 202 11.42 -4.14 11.34
C PRO A 202 10.39 -3.09 10.91
N VAL A 203 10.38 -2.77 9.61
CA VAL A 203 9.50 -1.74 9.03
C VAL A 203 8.68 -2.31 7.89
N ILE A 204 7.37 -2.03 7.87
CA ILE A 204 6.49 -2.27 6.72
C ILE A 204 6.20 -0.93 6.04
N LEU A 205 6.75 -0.73 4.84
CA LEU A 205 6.46 0.43 3.99
C LEU A 205 5.14 0.23 3.27
N ILE A 206 4.24 1.22 3.34
CA ILE A 206 2.96 1.20 2.62
C ILE A 206 3.01 2.22 1.48
N ASP A 207 2.66 1.77 0.25
CA ASP A 207 2.51 2.66 -0.91
C ASP A 207 1.27 2.27 -1.75
N ASP A 208 0.87 3.14 -2.67
CA ASP A 208 -0.30 2.87 -3.53
C ASP A 208 0.06 2.01 -4.76
N VAL A 209 1.13 2.33 -5.48
CA VAL A 209 1.51 1.65 -6.73
C VAL A 209 3.01 1.43 -6.82
N MET A 210 3.40 0.20 -7.05
CA MET A 210 4.76 -0.16 -7.42
C MET A 210 4.88 -0.35 -8.94
N THR A 211 5.66 0.50 -9.59
CA THR A 211 6.08 0.31 -10.98
C THR A 211 7.43 -0.41 -11.04
N THR A 212 8.53 0.33 -10.99
CA THR A 212 9.90 -0.23 -10.95
C THR A 212 10.37 -0.60 -9.55
N GLY A 213 9.65 -0.19 -8.50
CA GLY A 213 10.07 -0.32 -7.11
C GLY A 213 11.09 0.73 -6.63
N ALA A 214 11.47 1.69 -7.48
CA ALA A 214 12.48 2.69 -7.13
C ALA A 214 12.15 3.50 -5.87
N THR A 215 10.88 3.86 -5.67
CA THR A 215 10.41 4.57 -4.46
C THR A 215 10.64 3.74 -3.20
N LEU A 216 10.17 2.48 -3.22
CA LEU A 216 10.34 1.56 -2.08
C LEU A 216 11.83 1.28 -1.81
N THR A 217 12.62 1.07 -2.87
CA THR A 217 14.09 0.85 -2.75
C THR A 217 14.78 2.04 -2.08
N ALA A 218 14.46 3.27 -2.49
CA ALA A 218 15.08 4.46 -1.90
C ALA A 218 14.66 4.68 -0.44
N ALA A 219 13.37 4.48 -0.14
CA ALA A 219 12.87 4.56 1.23
C ALA A 219 13.54 3.49 2.12
N THR A 220 13.67 2.26 1.60
CA THR A 220 14.34 1.15 2.30
C THR A 220 15.82 1.47 2.59
N ASN A 221 16.57 1.94 1.60
CA ASN A 221 17.97 2.30 1.80
C ASN A 221 18.12 3.41 2.85
N CYS A 222 17.23 4.38 2.85
CA CYS A 222 17.20 5.45 3.85
C CYS A 222 16.94 4.91 5.26
N LEU A 223 15.98 3.98 5.43
CA LEU A 223 15.64 3.38 6.71
C LEU A 223 16.76 2.48 7.24
N LEU A 224 17.33 1.62 6.39
CA LEU A 224 18.46 0.76 6.75
C LEU A 224 19.69 1.58 7.17
N ALA A 225 20.02 2.64 6.42
CA ALA A 225 21.10 3.57 6.77
C ALA A 225 20.84 4.32 8.09
N ALA A 226 19.60 4.46 8.52
CA ALA A 226 19.21 5.05 9.79
C ALA A 226 19.13 4.04 10.94
N GLY A 227 19.44 2.75 10.70
CA GLY A 227 19.51 1.71 11.71
C GLY A 227 18.22 0.92 11.92
N SER A 228 17.31 0.87 10.94
CA SER A 228 16.14 -0.03 11.01
C SER A 228 16.57 -1.50 10.93
N GLY A 229 15.70 -2.39 11.42
CA GLY A 229 15.71 -3.80 11.07
C GLY A 229 15.25 -4.05 9.62
N PRO A 230 14.87 -5.29 9.29
CA PRO A 230 14.40 -5.64 7.94
C PRO A 230 13.24 -4.75 7.48
N VAL A 231 13.24 -4.38 6.19
CA VAL A 231 12.20 -3.54 5.60
C VAL A 231 11.38 -4.37 4.62
N TYR A 232 10.08 -4.32 4.79
CA TYR A 232 9.07 -4.96 3.93
C TYR A 232 8.30 -3.90 3.13
N GLY A 233 7.72 -4.29 2.01
CA GLY A 233 6.87 -3.41 1.21
C GLY A 233 5.48 -3.98 1.00
N LEU A 234 4.44 -3.17 1.18
CA LEU A 234 3.06 -3.51 0.85
C LEU A 234 2.48 -2.42 -0.04
N VAL A 235 1.93 -2.81 -1.19
CA VAL A 235 1.35 -1.88 -2.16
C VAL A 235 -0.03 -2.35 -2.61
N LEU A 236 -0.91 -1.41 -2.96
CA LEU A 236 -2.24 -1.75 -3.46
C LEU A 236 -2.17 -2.45 -4.82
N ALA A 237 -1.33 -1.93 -5.73
CA ALA A 237 -1.13 -2.56 -7.03
C ALA A 237 0.33 -2.52 -7.50
N ARG A 238 0.71 -3.49 -8.33
CA ARG A 238 2.03 -3.52 -8.98
C ARG A 238 1.94 -3.71 -10.48
N VAL A 239 2.84 -3.10 -11.23
CA VAL A 239 3.10 -3.39 -12.64
C VAL A 239 3.96 -4.66 -12.72
N LEU A 240 3.59 -5.60 -13.62
CA LEU A 240 4.32 -6.86 -13.85
C LEU A 240 5.34 -6.74 -14.98
#